data_acf8b4b454bab49e59ab061e6b4cc58d
#
_entry.id   acf8b4b454bab49e59ab061e6b4cc58d
#
_cell.length_a   1.000
_cell.length_b   1.000
_cell.length_c   1.000
_cell.angle_alpha   90.00
_cell.angle_beta   90.00
_cell.angle_gamma   90.00
#
_symmetry.space_group_name_H-M   'P 1'
#
loop_
_entity.id
_entity.type
_entity.pdbx_description
1 polymer ?
#
loop_
_entity_poly.entity_id
_entity_poly.type
_entity_poly.pdbx_seq_one_letter_code
_entity_poly.pdbx_strand_id
1 'polypeptide(L)'
;MLHAYQKPLSGHSIGIVFGSFAPLHQGHLDLIYRAKKENDGGCIVISCGFDGDKGEPLMPHTKRYRYVREFFADDDLVAVYAIDDGEIGAKPYPDGWEQWLDEFYKIFEKAVEKNYVDSPAPTLMQYYWPKRHWYAGDPNYVSDLIERGEEATLLDRVADNPICATMIRQNPIKNWDKITFPFRRLFSHNILICGTA
;
A
#
# COMPACT_ATOMS: atom_id res chain seq x y z
N MET A 1 -15.41 12.98 -7.88
CA MET A 1 -15.32 11.75 -7.06
C MET A 1 -15.28 12.19 -5.61
N LEU A 2 -16.16 11.67 -4.78
CA LEU A 2 -16.11 11.88 -3.34
C LEU A 2 -14.86 11.15 -2.82
N HIS A 3 -13.79 11.88 -2.59
CA HIS A 3 -12.71 11.40 -1.74
C HIS A 3 -13.30 11.29 -0.34
N ALA A 4 -13.65 10.07 0.07
CA ALA A 4 -13.97 9.85 1.47
C ALA A 4 -12.77 10.38 2.26
N TYR A 5 -13.04 11.31 3.17
CA TYR A 5 -12.03 11.89 4.06
C TYR A 5 -11.45 10.75 4.89
N GLN A 6 -10.17 10.46 4.71
CA GLN A 6 -9.47 9.54 5.60
C GLN A 6 -8.94 10.35 6.79
N LYS A 7 -9.31 9.93 7.99
CA LYS A 7 -8.75 10.53 9.21
C LYS A 7 -7.24 10.28 9.24
N PRO A 8 -6.43 11.29 9.55
CA PRO A 8 -5.00 11.08 9.73
C PRO A 8 -4.72 10.01 10.80
N LEU A 9 -3.73 9.17 10.55
CA LEU A 9 -3.25 8.19 11.51
C LEU A 9 -2.49 8.89 12.63
N SER A 10 -2.60 8.37 13.86
CA SER A 10 -1.89 8.91 15.01
C SER A 10 -1.26 7.79 15.83
N GLY A 11 -0.01 7.98 16.26
CA GLY A 11 0.77 7.01 17.02
C GLY A 11 2.25 7.38 17.02
N HIS A 12 3.08 6.58 17.67
CA HIS A 12 4.52 6.81 17.72
C HIS A 12 5.25 6.23 16.51
N SER A 13 4.67 5.18 15.91
CA SER A 13 5.20 4.51 14.71
C SER A 13 4.08 4.19 13.73
N ILE A 14 4.41 4.28 12.44
CA ILE A 14 3.52 3.98 11.31
C ILE A 14 4.20 2.97 10.41
N GLY A 15 3.51 1.86 10.14
CA GLY A 15 3.93 0.89 9.14
C GLY A 15 3.69 1.41 7.72
N ILE A 16 4.60 1.11 6.80
CA ILE A 16 4.50 1.55 5.40
C ILE A 16 4.65 0.35 4.49
N VAL A 17 3.66 0.16 3.62
CA VAL A 17 3.66 -0.88 2.59
C VAL A 17 3.35 -0.26 1.25
N PHE A 18 4.11 -0.62 0.23
CA PHE A 18 3.90 -0.15 -1.14
C PHE A 18 3.94 -1.28 -2.15
N GLY A 19 3.25 -1.11 -3.26
CA GLY A 19 3.23 -2.10 -4.32
C GLY A 19 2.20 -1.81 -5.41
N SER A 20 2.32 -2.50 -6.53
CA SER A 20 1.38 -2.34 -7.65
C SER A 20 0.00 -2.96 -7.39
N PHE A 21 -0.10 -3.93 -6.48
CA PHE A 21 -1.36 -4.63 -6.13
C PHE A 21 -2.18 -5.08 -7.36
N ALA A 22 -1.56 -5.79 -8.26
CA ALA A 22 -2.15 -6.22 -9.52
C ALA A 22 -2.34 -7.76 -9.65
N PRO A 23 -3.30 -8.39 -8.91
CA PRO A 23 -4.24 -7.86 -7.91
C PRO A 23 -3.69 -7.81 -6.48
N LEU A 24 -4.41 -7.16 -5.56
CA LEU A 24 -4.23 -7.33 -4.12
C LEU A 24 -4.63 -8.76 -3.75
N HIS A 25 -3.75 -9.48 -3.08
CA HIS A 25 -3.90 -10.89 -2.73
C HIS A 25 -3.39 -11.19 -1.32
N GLN A 26 -3.60 -12.41 -0.83
CA GLN A 26 -3.27 -12.81 0.53
C GLN A 26 -1.84 -12.45 0.95
N GLY A 27 -0.83 -12.66 0.10
CA GLY A 27 0.55 -12.30 0.45
C GLY A 27 0.79 -10.80 0.65
N HIS A 28 -0.01 -9.94 0.01
CA HIS A 28 0.02 -8.50 0.31
C HIS A 28 -0.70 -8.19 1.63
N LEU A 29 -1.80 -8.90 1.93
CA LEU A 29 -2.54 -8.71 3.17
C LEU A 29 -1.69 -9.11 4.38
N ASP A 30 -0.95 -10.21 4.29
CA ASP A 30 -0.06 -10.66 5.36
C ASP A 30 0.99 -9.58 5.69
N LEU A 31 1.55 -8.94 4.64
CA LEU A 31 2.47 -7.82 4.79
C LEU A 31 1.81 -6.60 5.45
N ILE A 32 0.64 -6.20 4.96
CA ILE A 32 -0.10 -5.02 5.46
C ILE A 32 -0.55 -5.24 6.91
N TYR A 33 -1.09 -6.42 7.24
CA TYR A 33 -1.54 -6.72 8.58
C TYR A 33 -0.38 -6.85 9.57
N ARG A 34 0.77 -7.34 9.14
CA ARG A 34 1.99 -7.32 9.95
C ARG A 34 2.43 -5.90 10.22
N ALA A 35 2.53 -5.06 9.19
CA ALA A 35 2.87 -3.65 9.33
C ALA A 35 1.92 -2.92 10.28
N LYS A 36 0.60 -3.14 10.13
CA LYS A 36 -0.42 -2.59 11.03
C LYS A 36 -0.28 -3.08 12.47
N LYS A 37 0.04 -4.35 12.69
CA LYS A 37 0.13 -4.96 14.02
C LYS A 37 1.38 -4.51 14.79
N GLU A 38 2.49 -4.32 14.09
CA GLU A 38 3.79 -3.98 14.68
C GLU A 38 3.94 -2.46 14.93
N ASN A 39 3.00 -1.64 14.47
CA ASN A 39 3.03 -0.18 14.61
C ASN A 39 1.77 0.34 15.28
N ASP A 40 1.92 1.10 16.36
CA ASP A 40 0.81 1.60 17.18
C ASP A 40 -0.09 2.62 16.46
N GLY A 41 0.44 3.32 15.47
CA GLY A 41 -0.31 4.27 14.63
C GLY A 41 -0.92 3.65 13.38
N GLY A 42 -0.83 2.32 13.18
CA GLY A 42 -1.40 1.64 12.02
C GLY A 42 -0.48 1.59 10.81
N CYS A 43 -1.05 1.59 9.61
CA CYS A 43 -0.32 1.35 8.36
C CYS A 43 -0.77 2.28 7.23
N ILE A 44 0.19 2.84 6.50
CA ILE A 44 -0.02 3.49 5.20
C ILE A 44 0.26 2.48 4.08
N VAL A 45 -0.69 2.34 3.18
CA VAL A 45 -0.59 1.50 1.97
C VAL A 45 -0.52 2.38 0.74
N ILE A 46 0.57 2.29 -0.01
CA ILE A 46 0.78 3.04 -1.25
C ILE A 46 0.56 2.14 -2.46
N SER A 47 -0.50 2.43 -3.22
CA SER A 47 -0.73 1.81 -4.53
C SER A 47 0.13 2.50 -5.58
N CYS A 48 1.09 1.76 -6.15
CA CYS A 48 2.01 2.28 -7.15
C CYS A 48 1.51 2.02 -8.57
N GLY A 49 1.68 3.01 -9.44
CA GLY A 49 1.44 2.92 -10.88
C GLY A 49 2.65 3.37 -11.68
N PHE A 50 2.85 2.81 -12.88
CA PHE A 50 3.86 3.23 -13.84
C PHE A 50 3.47 2.82 -15.26
N ASP A 51 4.03 3.49 -16.24
CA ASP A 51 3.84 3.17 -17.66
C ASP A 51 4.37 1.75 -17.97
N GLY A 52 3.56 0.94 -18.67
CA GLY A 52 3.87 -0.45 -18.94
C GLY A 52 3.60 -1.39 -17.75
N ASP A 53 2.78 -0.96 -16.83
CA ASP A 53 2.40 -1.72 -15.65
C ASP A 53 1.86 -3.11 -15.98
N LYS A 54 2.29 -4.10 -15.22
CA LYS A 54 1.93 -5.52 -15.35
C LYS A 54 0.43 -5.81 -15.23
N GLY A 55 -0.35 -4.87 -14.73
CA GLY A 55 -1.81 -4.98 -14.61
C GLY A 55 -2.59 -4.54 -15.85
N GLU A 56 -1.98 -3.80 -16.76
CA GLU A 56 -2.66 -3.27 -17.94
C GLU A 56 -2.99 -4.35 -18.99
N PRO A 57 -4.08 -4.20 -19.74
CA PRO A 57 -5.16 -3.19 -19.58
C PRO A 57 -6.24 -3.58 -18.55
N LEU A 58 -6.17 -4.77 -17.99
CA LEU A 58 -7.24 -5.32 -17.13
C LEU A 58 -7.38 -4.53 -15.80
N MET A 59 -6.24 -4.15 -15.24
CA MET A 59 -6.14 -3.52 -13.93
C MET A 59 -5.35 -2.21 -13.99
N PRO A 60 -5.85 -1.15 -14.65
CA PRO A 60 -5.21 0.15 -14.65
C PRO A 60 -5.03 0.67 -13.22
N HIS A 61 -3.99 1.48 -12.99
CA HIS A 61 -3.61 1.94 -11.64
C HIS A 61 -4.77 2.56 -10.87
N THR A 62 -5.55 3.43 -11.51
CA THR A 62 -6.73 4.06 -10.89
C THR A 62 -7.76 3.06 -10.37
N LYS A 63 -7.93 1.93 -11.06
CA LYS A 63 -8.84 0.85 -10.65
C LYS A 63 -8.25 0.05 -9.49
N ARG A 64 -6.95 -0.25 -9.53
CA ARG A 64 -6.26 -0.94 -8.42
C ARG A 64 -6.32 -0.13 -7.13
N TYR A 65 -5.96 1.14 -7.20
CA TYR A 65 -6.07 2.07 -6.08
C TYR A 65 -7.48 2.10 -5.48
N ARG A 66 -8.50 2.26 -6.32
CA ARG A 66 -9.90 2.23 -5.86
C ARG A 66 -10.26 0.94 -5.13
N TYR A 67 -9.82 -0.21 -5.64
CA TYR A 67 -10.14 -1.51 -5.05
C TYR A 67 -9.35 -1.80 -3.76
N VAL A 68 -8.12 -1.31 -3.65
CA VAL A 68 -7.37 -1.36 -2.39
C VAL A 68 -8.08 -0.50 -1.34
N ARG A 69 -8.48 0.72 -1.69
CA ARG A 69 -9.26 1.59 -0.78
C ARG A 69 -10.59 0.97 -0.36
N GLU A 70 -11.30 0.36 -1.30
CA GLU A 70 -12.56 -0.32 -0.99
C GLU A 70 -12.35 -1.47 -0.01
N PHE A 71 -11.26 -2.21 -0.14
CA PHE A 71 -10.96 -3.34 0.75
C PHE A 71 -10.70 -2.88 2.20
N PHE A 72 -10.07 -1.73 2.38
CA PHE A 72 -9.75 -1.18 3.70
C PHE A 72 -10.70 -0.05 4.13
N ALA A 73 -11.87 0.08 3.51
CA ALA A 73 -12.76 1.21 3.76
C ALA A 73 -13.25 1.33 5.22
N ASP A 74 -13.38 0.21 5.91
CA ASP A 74 -13.86 0.11 7.29
C ASP A 74 -12.71 -0.09 8.31
N ASP A 75 -11.45 0.08 7.90
CA ASP A 75 -10.29 -0.10 8.76
C ASP A 75 -9.63 1.25 9.07
N ASP A 76 -9.95 1.81 10.24
CA ASP A 76 -9.45 3.12 10.69
C ASP A 76 -7.93 3.18 10.92
N LEU A 77 -7.26 2.02 10.97
CA LEU A 77 -5.81 1.92 11.13
C LEU A 77 -5.07 1.66 9.82
N VAL A 78 -5.76 1.68 8.67
CA VAL A 78 -5.14 1.53 7.35
C VAL A 78 -5.52 2.71 6.46
N ALA A 79 -4.55 3.55 6.15
CA ALA A 79 -4.71 4.67 5.22
C ALA A 79 -4.15 4.29 3.83
N VAL A 80 -4.95 4.47 2.78
CA VAL A 80 -4.57 4.06 1.42
C VAL A 80 -4.39 5.28 0.52
N TYR A 81 -3.22 5.40 -0.09
CA TYR A 81 -2.85 6.45 -1.03
C TYR A 81 -2.33 5.87 -2.34
N ALA A 82 -2.12 6.73 -3.32
CA ALA A 82 -1.59 6.37 -4.63
C ALA A 82 -0.37 7.23 -4.97
N ILE A 83 0.63 6.62 -5.61
CA ILE A 83 1.69 7.31 -6.31
C ILE A 83 1.73 6.72 -7.73
N ASP A 84 1.63 7.58 -8.73
CA ASP A 84 1.75 7.22 -10.13
C ASP A 84 3.03 7.81 -10.68
N ASP A 85 3.99 6.96 -11.03
CA ASP A 85 5.32 7.35 -11.51
C ASP A 85 5.22 8.22 -12.78
N GLY A 86 4.24 7.93 -13.64
CA GLY A 86 3.97 8.73 -14.84
C GLY A 86 3.49 10.14 -14.52
N GLU A 87 2.59 10.29 -13.55
CA GLU A 87 2.08 11.61 -13.13
C GLU A 87 3.16 12.47 -12.47
N ILE A 88 4.07 11.88 -11.69
CA ILE A 88 5.18 12.60 -11.04
C ILE A 88 6.42 12.71 -11.92
N GLY A 89 6.41 12.10 -13.11
CA GLY A 89 7.55 12.11 -14.03
C GLY A 89 8.75 11.30 -13.54
N ALA A 90 8.53 10.34 -12.63
CA ALA A 90 9.58 9.49 -12.12
C ALA A 90 9.90 8.37 -13.12
N LYS A 91 11.19 8.03 -13.21
CA LYS A 91 11.63 6.84 -13.93
C LYS A 91 11.32 5.59 -13.08
N PRO A 92 11.32 4.39 -13.70
CA PRO A 92 11.28 3.15 -12.94
C PRO A 92 12.44 3.06 -11.93
N TYR A 93 12.21 2.33 -10.84
CA TYR A 93 13.27 1.99 -9.88
C TYR A 93 14.48 1.31 -10.58
N PRO A 94 15.73 1.64 -10.21
CA PRO A 94 16.12 2.54 -9.12
C PRO A 94 16.18 4.03 -9.47
N ASP A 95 16.19 4.41 -10.74
CA ASP A 95 16.49 5.77 -11.20
C ASP A 95 15.51 6.83 -10.71
N GLY A 96 14.24 6.48 -10.54
CA GLY A 96 13.16 7.36 -10.05
C GLY A 96 12.90 7.31 -8.56
N TRP A 97 13.74 6.58 -7.80
CA TRP A 97 13.46 6.33 -6.38
C TRP A 97 13.41 7.58 -5.51
N GLU A 98 14.29 8.55 -5.75
CA GLU A 98 14.29 9.84 -5.04
C GLU A 98 12.97 10.60 -5.25
N GLN A 99 12.54 10.74 -6.50
CA GLN A 99 11.30 11.44 -6.83
C GLN A 99 10.07 10.76 -6.20
N TRP A 100 10.09 9.42 -6.19
CA TRP A 100 9.04 8.63 -5.56
C TRP A 100 9.01 8.84 -4.04
N LEU A 101 10.16 8.83 -3.38
CA LEU A 101 10.27 9.10 -1.94
C LEU A 101 9.85 10.52 -1.58
N ASP A 102 10.21 11.51 -2.38
CA ASP A 102 9.77 12.90 -2.19
C ASP A 102 8.24 13.02 -2.21
N GLU A 103 7.59 12.32 -3.14
CA GLU A 103 6.12 12.30 -3.19
C GLU A 103 5.53 11.53 -2.00
N PHE A 104 6.14 10.41 -1.63
CA PHE A 104 5.74 9.67 -0.44
C PHE A 104 5.81 10.54 0.83
N TYR A 105 6.88 11.31 1.04
CA TYR A 105 7.00 12.17 2.23
C TYR A 105 5.92 13.25 2.29
N LYS A 106 5.52 13.82 1.16
CA LYS A 106 4.37 14.75 1.09
C LYS A 106 3.05 14.07 1.47
N ILE A 107 2.88 12.81 1.05
CA ILE A 107 1.73 12.00 1.43
C ILE A 107 1.76 11.71 2.93
N PHE A 108 2.92 11.28 3.45
CA PHE A 108 3.10 10.96 4.86
C PHE A 108 2.71 12.14 5.76
N GLU A 109 3.17 13.34 5.45
CA GLU A 109 2.84 14.56 6.21
C GLU A 109 1.33 14.88 6.25
N LYS A 110 0.58 14.47 5.23
CA LYS A 110 -0.90 14.62 5.17
C LYS A 110 -1.63 13.45 5.84
N ALA A 111 -1.00 12.28 5.85
CA ALA A 111 -1.60 11.02 6.29
C ALA A 111 -1.52 10.82 7.80
N VAL A 112 -0.64 11.55 8.50
CA VAL A 112 -0.37 11.33 9.92
C VAL A 112 -0.48 12.61 10.74
N GLU A 113 -0.83 12.46 12.02
CA GLU A 113 -0.78 13.55 13.00
C GLU A 113 0.62 13.64 13.63
N LYS A 114 1.08 14.88 13.90
CA LYS A 114 2.29 15.09 14.68
C LYS A 114 2.03 14.77 16.14
N ASN A 115 2.99 14.12 16.78
CA ASN A 115 2.99 13.90 18.21
C ASN A 115 3.53 15.11 18.97
N TYR A 116 3.11 15.27 20.22
CA TYR A 116 3.60 16.30 21.14
C TYR A 116 4.63 15.69 22.08
N VAL A 117 5.65 16.47 22.41
CA VAL A 117 6.50 16.17 23.56
C VAL A 117 5.91 16.92 24.75
N ASP A 118 5.48 16.18 25.78
CA ASP A 118 5.17 16.77 27.08
C ASP A 118 6.46 17.33 27.68
N SER A 119 6.70 18.62 27.47
CA SER A 119 7.82 19.32 28.08
C SER A 119 7.36 20.00 29.35
N PRO A 120 8.06 19.85 30.48
CA PRO A 120 7.76 20.59 31.69
C PRO A 120 7.98 22.11 31.56
N ALA A 121 8.54 22.57 30.44
CA ALA A 121 8.68 23.99 30.15
C ALA A 121 7.61 24.41 29.12
N PRO A 122 6.61 25.23 29.49
CA PRO A 122 5.46 25.58 28.65
C PRO A 122 5.78 26.49 27.47
N THR A 123 7.05 26.82 27.22
CA THR A 123 7.47 27.81 26.22
C THR A 123 7.85 27.23 24.85
N LEU A 124 8.02 25.93 24.71
CA LEU A 124 8.37 25.28 23.42
C LEU A 124 7.62 23.97 23.29
N MET A 125 6.43 23.99 22.67
CA MET A 125 5.80 22.77 22.19
C MET A 125 6.69 22.18 21.09
N GLN A 126 7.39 21.10 21.39
CA GLN A 126 8.12 20.34 20.38
C GLN A 126 7.19 19.29 19.77
N TYR A 127 7.04 19.35 18.45
CA TYR A 127 6.32 18.36 17.68
C TYR A 127 7.31 17.43 17.00
N TYR A 128 6.97 16.15 16.90
CA TYR A 128 7.72 15.20 16.10
C TYR A 128 6.80 14.34 15.24
N TRP A 129 7.30 13.93 14.09
CA TRP A 129 6.60 12.99 13.25
C TRP A 129 6.69 11.56 13.83
N PRO A 130 5.65 10.71 13.63
CA PRO A 130 5.77 9.28 13.89
C PRO A 130 6.98 8.67 13.18
N LYS A 131 7.58 7.66 13.79
CA LYS A 131 8.62 6.87 13.12
C LYS A 131 8.00 6.11 11.94
N ARG A 132 8.73 6.02 10.86
CA ARG A 132 8.36 5.21 9.69
C ARG A 132 9.01 3.85 9.80
N HIS A 133 8.23 2.78 9.61
CA HIS A 133 8.74 1.44 9.52
C HIS A 133 8.24 0.80 8.22
N TRP A 134 9.15 0.56 7.30
CA TRP A 134 8.85 0.06 5.97
C TRP A 134 8.80 -1.47 5.95
N TYR A 135 7.87 -2.02 5.16
CA TYR A 135 7.73 -3.46 4.96
C TYR A 135 7.71 -3.74 3.46
N ALA A 136 8.68 -4.50 2.99
CA ALA A 136 8.79 -4.86 1.58
C ALA A 136 9.18 -6.34 1.41
N GLY A 137 8.80 -6.91 0.27
CA GLY A 137 9.15 -8.28 -0.10
C GLY A 137 10.28 -8.35 -1.14
N ASP A 138 10.94 -7.24 -1.43
CA ASP A 138 12.10 -7.17 -2.31
C ASP A 138 13.30 -6.64 -1.51
N PRO A 139 14.41 -7.41 -1.43
CA PRO A 139 15.58 -7.03 -0.66
C PRO A 139 16.26 -5.75 -1.15
N ASN A 140 16.15 -5.40 -2.42
CA ASN A 140 16.75 -4.17 -2.95
C ASN A 140 16.11 -2.93 -2.33
N TYR A 141 14.78 -2.88 -2.24
CA TYR A 141 14.08 -1.78 -1.56
C TYR A 141 14.44 -1.68 -0.08
N VAL A 142 14.55 -2.82 0.59
CA VAL A 142 14.92 -2.85 2.02
C VAL A 142 16.33 -2.33 2.23
N SER A 143 17.30 -2.74 1.39
CA SER A 143 18.69 -2.26 1.46
C SER A 143 18.77 -0.75 1.27
N ASP A 144 18.14 -0.24 0.21
CA ASP A 144 18.14 1.20 -0.09
C ASP A 144 17.51 2.06 1.03
N LEU A 145 16.43 1.55 1.63
CA LEU A 145 15.78 2.26 2.75
C LEU A 145 16.66 2.28 3.99
N ILE A 146 17.32 1.17 4.32
CA ILE A 146 18.26 1.09 5.46
C ILE A 146 19.47 2.00 5.24
N GLU A 147 20.02 2.05 4.02
CA GLU A 147 21.14 2.94 3.67
C GLU A 147 20.79 4.44 3.85
N ARG A 148 19.49 4.77 3.75
CA ARG A 148 18.95 6.12 4.00
C ARG A 148 18.60 6.38 5.46
N GLY A 149 18.83 5.40 6.36
CA GLY A 149 18.53 5.52 7.79
C GLY A 149 17.06 5.29 8.15
N GLU A 150 16.27 4.73 7.24
CA GLU A 150 14.89 4.29 7.52
C GLU A 150 14.89 2.91 8.20
N GLU A 151 13.89 2.66 9.03
CA GLU A 151 13.62 1.30 9.56
C GLU A 151 12.89 0.50 8.49
N ALA A 152 13.43 -0.65 8.08
CA ALA A 152 12.82 -1.50 7.05
C ALA A 152 12.92 -2.98 7.39
N THR A 153 11.84 -3.72 7.12
CA THR A 153 11.72 -5.17 7.33
C THR A 153 11.49 -5.88 6.00
N LEU A 154 12.34 -6.85 5.70
CA LEU A 154 12.13 -7.78 4.60
C LEU A 154 11.12 -8.86 5.02
N LEU A 155 10.10 -9.07 4.19
CA LEU A 155 9.23 -10.24 4.30
C LEU A 155 9.67 -11.29 3.28
N ASP A 156 10.07 -12.46 3.76
CA ASP A 156 10.42 -13.57 2.87
C ASP A 156 9.15 -14.17 2.25
N ARG A 157 8.89 -13.79 1.00
CA ARG A 157 7.73 -14.28 0.24
C ARG A 157 7.81 -15.77 -0.10
N VAL A 158 9.00 -16.36 -0.06
CA VAL A 158 9.22 -17.76 -0.46
C VAL A 158 8.90 -18.70 0.70
N ALA A 159 9.26 -18.32 1.93
CA ALA A 159 9.04 -19.14 3.12
C ALA A 159 7.60 -19.07 3.62
N ASP A 160 6.99 -17.87 3.63
CA ASP A 160 5.71 -17.64 4.30
C ASP A 160 4.49 -17.70 3.38
N ASN A 161 4.62 -17.30 2.11
CA ASN A 161 3.49 -17.36 1.16
C ASN A 161 4.00 -17.29 -0.30
N PRO A 162 4.10 -18.42 -1.01
CA PRO A 162 4.65 -18.48 -2.37
C PRO A 162 3.76 -17.82 -3.43
N ILE A 163 2.59 -17.29 -3.06
CA ILE A 163 1.67 -16.70 -4.01
C ILE A 163 2.17 -15.34 -4.51
N CYS A 164 2.10 -15.13 -5.82
CA CYS A 164 2.40 -13.84 -6.43
C CYS A 164 1.30 -13.41 -7.42
N ALA A 165 1.20 -12.11 -7.67
CA ALA A 165 0.22 -11.54 -8.58
C ALA A 165 0.29 -12.13 -9.99
N THR A 166 1.48 -12.49 -10.48
CA THR A 166 1.67 -13.14 -11.79
C THR A 166 1.00 -14.51 -11.86
N MET A 167 1.16 -15.36 -10.84
CA MET A 167 0.48 -16.65 -10.77
C MET A 167 -1.04 -16.48 -10.76
N ILE A 168 -1.55 -15.48 -10.06
CA ILE A 168 -2.99 -15.18 -10.03
C ILE A 168 -3.48 -14.75 -11.39
N ARG A 169 -2.79 -13.83 -12.08
CA ARG A 169 -3.20 -13.40 -13.43
C ARG A 169 -3.17 -14.52 -14.47
N GLN A 170 -2.22 -15.45 -14.34
CA GLN A 170 -2.14 -16.62 -15.21
C GLN A 170 -3.27 -17.63 -14.98
N ASN A 171 -3.69 -17.82 -13.74
CA ASN A 171 -4.78 -18.73 -13.40
C ASN A 171 -5.62 -18.20 -12.22
N PRO A 172 -6.49 -17.22 -12.47
CA PRO A 172 -7.29 -16.59 -11.41
C PRO A 172 -8.30 -17.55 -10.76
N ILE A 173 -8.83 -18.52 -11.53
CA ILE A 173 -9.81 -19.48 -11.00
C ILE A 173 -9.15 -20.39 -9.96
N LYS A 174 -7.96 -20.93 -10.26
CA LYS A 174 -7.23 -21.80 -9.33
C LYS A 174 -6.82 -21.05 -8.03
N ASN A 175 -6.60 -19.75 -8.14
CA ASN A 175 -6.15 -18.90 -7.02
C ASN A 175 -7.28 -17.99 -6.49
N TRP A 176 -8.54 -18.34 -6.75
CA TRP A 176 -9.68 -17.49 -6.45
C TRP A 176 -9.80 -17.11 -4.97
N ASP A 177 -9.53 -18.05 -4.09
CA ASP A 177 -9.53 -17.86 -2.64
C ASP A 177 -8.43 -16.90 -2.14
N LYS A 178 -7.36 -16.71 -2.93
CA LYS A 178 -6.24 -15.80 -2.62
C LYS A 178 -6.48 -14.36 -3.08
N ILE A 179 -7.49 -14.13 -3.93
CA ILE A 179 -7.81 -12.81 -4.47
C ILE A 179 -8.77 -12.11 -3.51
N THR A 180 -8.48 -10.87 -3.15
CA THR A 180 -9.39 -10.06 -2.32
C THR A 180 -10.70 -9.79 -3.05
N PHE A 181 -11.80 -9.69 -2.29
CA PHE A 181 -13.16 -9.57 -2.85
C PHE A 181 -13.31 -8.43 -3.89
N PRO A 182 -12.82 -7.19 -3.68
CA PRO A 182 -12.93 -6.15 -4.68
C PRO A 182 -12.28 -6.51 -6.01
N PHE A 183 -11.14 -7.21 -5.98
CA PHE A 183 -10.40 -7.60 -7.18
C PHE A 183 -10.98 -8.80 -7.91
N ARG A 184 -11.77 -9.66 -7.27
CA ARG A 184 -12.46 -10.79 -7.93
C ARG A 184 -13.35 -10.32 -9.08
N ARG A 185 -13.92 -9.13 -8.97
CA ARG A 185 -14.75 -8.50 -10.03
C ARG A 185 -14.03 -8.34 -11.36
N LEU A 186 -12.71 -8.27 -11.38
CA LEU A 186 -11.93 -8.18 -12.61
C LEU A 186 -11.82 -9.50 -13.37
N PHE A 187 -12.00 -10.61 -12.67
CA PHE A 187 -11.88 -11.97 -13.22
C PHE A 187 -13.22 -12.69 -13.34
N SER A 188 -14.33 -12.03 -12.95
CA SER A 188 -15.69 -12.58 -13.06
C SER A 188 -16.43 -11.98 -14.23
N HIS A 189 -17.23 -12.81 -14.93
CA HIS A 189 -18.20 -12.35 -15.91
C HIS A 189 -19.59 -12.50 -15.30
N ASN A 190 -20.37 -11.41 -15.34
CA ASN A 190 -21.78 -11.49 -14.95
C ASN A 190 -22.58 -12.10 -16.11
N ILE A 191 -23.08 -13.31 -15.92
CA ILE A 191 -23.97 -13.97 -16.87
C ILE A 191 -25.39 -13.83 -16.33
N LEU A 192 -26.23 -13.10 -17.06
CA LEU A 192 -27.66 -13.05 -16.79
C LEU A 192 -28.33 -14.26 -17.48
N ILE A 193 -28.79 -15.20 -16.69
CA ILE A 193 -29.61 -16.31 -17.19
C ILE A 193 -31.07 -15.90 -17.09
N CYS A 194 -31.69 -15.54 -18.22
CA CYS A 194 -33.12 -15.30 -18.30
C CYS A 194 -33.80 -16.66 -18.60
N GLY A 195 -34.45 -17.22 -17.60
CA GLY A 195 -35.36 -18.36 -17.80
C GLY A 195 -36.69 -17.87 -18.38
N THR A 196 -37.21 -18.54 -19.40
CA THR A 196 -38.63 -18.44 -19.75
C THR A 196 -39.42 -19.28 -18.79
N ALA A 197 -40.38 -18.68 -18.13
CA ALA A 197 -41.38 -19.40 -17.29
C ALA A 197 -42.35 -20.20 -18.20
#